data_d9faede11d9097629dd027d3246e72cd
#
_entry.id   d9faede11d9097629dd027d3246e72cd
#
_cell.length_a   1.000
_cell.length_b   1.000
_cell.length_c   1.000
_cell.angle_alpha   90.00
_cell.angle_beta   90.00
_cell.angle_gamma   90.00
#
_symmetry.space_group_name_H-M   'P 1'
#
loop_
_entity.id
_entity.type
_entity.pdbx_description
1 polymer ?
#
loop_
_entity_poly.entity_id
_entity_poly.type
_entity_poly.pdbx_seq_one_letter_code
_entity_poly.pdbx_strand_id
1 'polypeptide(L)'
;VDLRQLRYFVTVAEELHFGRAARRLAMTQPPLSQQIQSLEEEIGVQLFVRTRRSVMLTPAGQQWLPEVRRVLADAGALPALAQRLARGEVGSLALAFVSTADYGILPDLLRHFRAQHPDVQLQLREATSDVQLEALAEGTIDAGLVIRPQLPVMPHGLSYLPLVREPLVLAVPDGWRPAGSATAPQAVALRDAAREPLVIFPRRSAPAFYDIITGYYARDGLTPAIAQEAIQMQTIVSLVSAGMGVALVPASLRNLRRTGVSYLTLLDAGPEIETGLAWREGAAGMAPVLRSFIDIATGLAGAIGLTHDHGINT
;
A
#
# COMPACT_ATOMS: atom_id res chain seq x y z
N VAL A 1 10.46 28.09 -27.97
CA VAL A 1 11.61 27.94 -27.02
C VAL A 1 11.88 26.45 -26.82
N ASP A 2 13.11 26.03 -27.03
CA ASP A 2 13.55 24.64 -26.79
C ASP A 2 14.72 24.55 -25.81
N LEU A 3 14.99 23.35 -25.27
CA LEU A 3 16.07 23.13 -24.28
C LEU A 3 17.46 23.45 -24.83
N ARG A 4 17.66 23.38 -26.14
CA ARG A 4 18.94 23.71 -26.79
C ARG A 4 19.15 25.21 -26.78
N GLN A 5 18.14 26.00 -27.12
CA GLN A 5 18.16 27.48 -27.05
C GLN A 5 18.40 27.94 -25.60
N LEU A 6 17.75 27.29 -24.61
CA LEU A 6 17.98 27.58 -23.18
C LEU A 6 19.42 27.30 -22.76
N ARG A 7 20.03 26.19 -23.20
CA ARG A 7 21.46 25.89 -22.96
C ARG A 7 22.37 26.94 -23.59
N TYR A 8 22.05 27.40 -24.80
CA TYR A 8 22.80 28.45 -25.47
C TYR A 8 22.74 29.77 -24.67
N PHE A 9 21.55 30.14 -24.21
CA PHE A 9 21.36 31.32 -23.37
C PHE A 9 22.22 31.25 -22.10
N VAL A 10 22.12 30.16 -21.34
CA VAL A 10 22.91 29.98 -20.12
C VAL A 10 24.41 30.05 -20.40
N THR A 11 24.88 29.39 -21.46
CA THR A 11 26.29 29.38 -21.81
C THR A 11 26.78 30.79 -22.19
N VAL A 12 26.03 31.56 -22.96
CA VAL A 12 26.38 32.96 -23.29
C VAL A 12 26.34 33.84 -22.03
N ALA A 13 25.36 33.61 -21.14
CA ALA A 13 25.23 34.33 -19.86
C ALA A 13 26.40 34.10 -18.92
N GLU A 14 26.97 32.91 -18.91
CA GLU A 14 28.16 32.54 -18.09
C GLU A 14 29.44 33.08 -18.68
N GLU A 15 29.58 33.03 -20.00
CA GLU A 15 30.83 33.47 -20.69
C GLU A 15 30.85 34.97 -20.91
N LEU A 16 29.70 35.64 -20.96
CA LEU A 16 29.56 37.06 -21.36
C LEU A 16 30.34 37.38 -22.64
N HIS A 17 30.46 36.39 -23.53
CA HIS A 17 31.23 36.47 -24.76
C HIS A 17 30.81 35.39 -25.75
N PHE A 18 30.15 35.74 -26.84
CA PHE A 18 29.66 34.80 -27.84
C PHE A 18 30.70 33.85 -28.42
N GLY A 19 31.93 34.34 -28.69
CA GLY A 19 33.00 33.50 -29.23
C GLY A 19 33.53 32.44 -28.23
N ARG A 20 33.58 32.75 -26.92
CA ARG A 20 33.91 31.77 -25.89
C ARG A 20 32.75 30.77 -25.69
N ALA A 21 31.52 31.28 -25.63
CA ALA A 21 30.36 30.44 -25.54
C ALA A 21 30.25 29.46 -26.71
N ALA A 22 30.47 29.93 -27.93
CA ALA A 22 30.44 29.09 -29.14
C ALA A 22 31.50 27.97 -29.08
N ARG A 23 32.74 28.28 -28.65
CA ARG A 23 33.81 27.27 -28.46
C ARG A 23 33.40 26.23 -27.40
N ARG A 24 32.81 26.66 -26.29
CA ARG A 24 32.33 25.76 -25.21
C ARG A 24 31.21 24.84 -25.68
N LEU A 25 30.37 25.32 -26.63
CA LEU A 25 29.29 24.59 -27.25
C LEU A 25 29.72 23.77 -28.48
N ALA A 26 31.01 23.73 -28.80
CA ALA A 26 31.57 23.05 -29.98
C ALA A 26 30.91 23.51 -31.31
N MET A 27 30.65 24.81 -31.42
CA MET A 27 30.04 25.41 -32.60
C MET A 27 30.71 26.73 -32.99
N THR A 28 30.35 27.29 -34.13
CA THR A 28 30.79 28.63 -34.57
C THR A 28 29.93 29.75 -34.01
N GLN A 29 30.46 30.96 -33.90
CA GLN A 29 29.76 32.07 -33.29
C GLN A 29 28.51 32.52 -34.07
N PRO A 30 28.46 32.57 -35.43
CA PRO A 30 27.30 33.08 -36.17
C PRO A 30 26.00 32.31 -35.86
N PRO A 31 25.96 30.97 -35.92
CA PRO A 31 24.74 30.23 -35.60
C PRO A 31 24.33 30.39 -34.13
N LEU A 32 25.25 30.51 -33.17
CA LEU A 32 24.93 30.77 -31.78
C LEU A 32 24.24 32.13 -31.62
N SER A 33 24.80 33.18 -32.27
CA SER A 33 24.22 34.53 -32.22
C SER A 33 22.81 34.58 -32.82
N GLN A 34 22.60 33.84 -33.92
CA GLN A 34 21.29 33.73 -34.57
C GLN A 34 20.27 32.99 -33.68
N GLN A 35 20.68 31.93 -33.02
CA GLN A 35 19.80 31.18 -32.10
C GLN A 35 19.39 32.01 -30.87
N ILE A 36 20.30 32.83 -30.33
CA ILE A 36 19.95 33.73 -29.23
C ILE A 36 19.02 34.85 -29.72
N GLN A 37 19.25 35.37 -30.90
CA GLN A 37 18.35 36.38 -31.48
C GLN A 37 16.96 35.82 -31.73
N SER A 38 16.86 34.63 -32.31
CA SER A 38 15.59 33.93 -32.51
C SER A 38 14.85 33.68 -31.20
N LEU A 39 15.59 33.30 -30.12
CA LEU A 39 15.02 33.13 -28.78
C LEU A 39 14.45 34.48 -28.26
N GLU A 40 15.23 35.57 -28.34
CA GLU A 40 14.80 36.92 -27.93
C GLU A 40 13.55 37.41 -28.70
N GLU A 41 13.52 37.14 -30.01
CA GLU A 41 12.36 37.43 -30.87
C GLU A 41 11.12 36.62 -30.48
N GLU A 42 11.29 35.33 -30.23
CA GLU A 42 10.18 34.42 -29.86
C GLU A 42 9.55 34.80 -28.51
N ILE A 43 10.35 35.15 -27.51
CA ILE A 43 9.86 35.58 -26.20
C ILE A 43 9.49 37.08 -26.15
N GLY A 44 9.84 37.84 -27.15
CA GLY A 44 9.55 39.30 -27.22
C GLY A 44 10.37 40.15 -26.25
N VAL A 45 11.47 39.61 -25.71
CA VAL A 45 12.31 40.28 -24.68
C VAL A 45 13.78 40.14 -25.03
N GLN A 46 14.52 41.24 -24.99
CA GLN A 46 15.98 41.18 -25.08
C GLN A 46 16.59 40.68 -23.79
N LEU A 47 17.45 39.68 -23.88
CA LEU A 47 18.16 39.07 -22.78
C LEU A 47 19.58 39.58 -22.63
N PHE A 48 20.18 40.06 -23.73
CA PHE A 48 21.54 40.57 -23.76
C PHE A 48 21.61 42.00 -24.30
N VAL A 49 22.40 42.80 -23.65
CA VAL A 49 22.94 44.07 -24.22
C VAL A 49 24.24 43.78 -24.93
N ARG A 50 24.28 44.06 -26.22
CA ARG A 50 25.44 43.81 -27.10
C ARG A 50 26.08 45.13 -27.52
N THR A 51 27.33 45.33 -27.18
CA THR A 51 28.14 46.43 -27.69
C THR A 51 29.32 45.89 -28.48
N ARG A 52 30.07 46.76 -29.17
CA ARG A 52 31.32 46.32 -29.88
C ARG A 52 32.40 45.77 -28.97
N ARG A 53 32.29 46.01 -27.64
CA ARG A 53 33.34 45.65 -26.67
C ARG A 53 32.87 44.74 -25.56
N SER A 54 31.58 44.56 -25.37
CA SER A 54 31.03 43.80 -24.24
C SER A 54 29.66 43.15 -24.54
N VAL A 55 29.40 42.06 -23.90
CA VAL A 55 28.07 41.40 -23.82
C VAL A 55 27.72 41.36 -22.33
N MET A 56 26.52 41.84 -22.00
CA MET A 56 25.99 41.86 -20.64
C MET A 56 24.54 41.36 -20.66
N LEU A 57 24.10 40.77 -19.55
CA LEU A 57 22.69 40.47 -19.37
C LEU A 57 21.86 41.77 -19.18
N THR A 58 20.68 41.81 -19.77
CA THR A 58 19.65 42.79 -19.39
C THR A 58 19.12 42.48 -17.98
N PRO A 59 18.41 43.40 -17.31
CA PRO A 59 17.73 43.10 -16.05
C PRO A 59 16.78 41.90 -16.18
N ALA A 60 16.07 41.77 -17.30
CA ALA A 60 15.21 40.61 -17.59
C ALA A 60 16.04 39.32 -17.72
N GLY A 61 17.15 39.38 -18.48
CA GLY A 61 18.06 38.21 -18.62
C GLY A 61 18.67 37.74 -17.29
N GLN A 62 19.01 38.72 -16.41
CA GLN A 62 19.54 38.39 -15.07
C GLN A 62 18.49 37.67 -14.21
N GLN A 63 17.26 38.14 -14.21
CA GLN A 63 16.17 37.50 -13.44
C GLN A 63 15.71 36.18 -14.05
N TRP A 64 15.78 36.04 -15.38
CA TRP A 64 15.38 34.81 -16.06
C TRP A 64 16.40 33.69 -15.99
N LEU A 65 17.70 33.99 -15.85
CA LEU A 65 18.78 33.02 -15.81
C LEU A 65 18.62 31.92 -14.75
N PRO A 66 18.27 32.20 -13.48
CA PRO A 66 18.06 31.16 -12.48
C PRO A 66 16.89 30.24 -12.84
N GLU A 67 15.81 30.76 -13.43
CA GLU A 67 14.66 29.95 -13.84
C GLU A 67 15.02 29.00 -14.98
N VAL A 68 15.77 29.48 -15.96
CA VAL A 68 16.27 28.64 -17.07
C VAL A 68 17.21 27.55 -16.56
N ARG A 69 18.08 27.87 -15.62
CA ARG A 69 18.96 26.86 -14.99
C ARG A 69 18.17 25.77 -14.28
N ARG A 70 17.08 26.14 -13.58
CA ARG A 70 16.19 25.18 -12.92
C ARG A 70 15.54 24.25 -13.95
N VAL A 71 14.96 24.78 -15.01
CA VAL A 71 14.34 23.96 -16.09
C VAL A 71 15.36 23.01 -16.72
N LEU A 72 16.58 23.46 -16.99
CA LEU A 72 17.63 22.61 -17.55
C LEU A 72 18.09 21.52 -16.57
N ALA A 73 18.16 21.82 -15.27
CA ALA A 73 18.47 20.85 -14.23
C ALA A 73 17.38 19.79 -14.12
N ASP A 74 16.12 20.21 -14.09
CA ASP A 74 14.95 19.31 -14.04
C ASP A 74 14.91 18.39 -15.26
N ALA A 75 15.09 18.94 -16.47
CA ALA A 75 15.19 18.16 -17.69
C ALA A 75 16.37 17.18 -17.68
N GLY A 76 17.50 17.61 -17.12
CA GLY A 76 18.70 16.75 -16.94
C GLY A 76 18.48 15.60 -15.96
N ALA A 77 17.56 15.73 -15.02
CA ALA A 77 17.23 14.68 -14.04
C ALA A 77 16.31 13.58 -14.61
N LEU A 78 15.59 13.84 -15.70
CA LEU A 78 14.61 12.90 -16.27
C LEU A 78 15.17 11.51 -16.60
N PRO A 79 16.38 11.35 -17.19
CA PRO A 79 16.92 10.02 -17.46
C PRO A 79 17.14 9.19 -16.19
N ALA A 80 17.65 9.80 -15.13
CA ALA A 80 17.85 9.15 -13.84
C ALA A 80 16.50 8.79 -13.19
N LEU A 81 15.52 9.67 -13.28
CA LEU A 81 14.15 9.38 -12.82
C LEU A 81 13.54 8.19 -13.56
N ALA A 82 13.68 8.15 -14.90
CA ALA A 82 13.18 7.02 -15.70
C ALA A 82 13.82 5.69 -15.29
N GLN A 83 15.12 5.68 -14.98
CA GLN A 83 15.80 4.50 -14.48
C GLN A 83 15.30 4.08 -13.08
N ARG A 84 15.05 5.04 -12.19
CA ARG A 84 14.51 4.78 -10.85
C ARG A 84 13.07 4.23 -10.93
N LEU A 85 12.23 4.78 -11.82
CA LEU A 85 10.90 4.26 -12.09
C LEU A 85 10.95 2.81 -12.61
N ALA A 86 11.86 2.53 -13.54
CA ALA A 86 12.04 1.18 -14.11
C ALA A 86 12.50 0.14 -13.05
N ARG A 87 13.20 0.58 -12.00
CA ARG A 87 13.63 -0.27 -10.88
C ARG A 87 12.64 -0.31 -9.73
N GLY A 88 11.53 0.43 -9.78
CA GLY A 88 10.54 0.52 -8.70
C GLY A 88 11.06 1.23 -7.43
N GLU A 89 12.09 2.07 -7.57
CA GLU A 89 12.63 2.87 -6.46
C GLU A 89 11.76 4.09 -6.14
N VAL A 90 10.96 4.52 -7.10
CA VAL A 90 9.99 5.62 -7.00
C VAL A 90 8.68 5.23 -7.66
N GLY A 91 7.60 5.87 -7.28
CA GLY A 91 6.27 5.63 -7.83
C GLY A 91 5.22 5.60 -6.73
N SER A 92 4.11 4.92 -6.99
CA SER A 92 3.03 4.74 -6.01
C SER A 92 2.58 3.28 -5.97
N LEU A 93 2.02 2.87 -4.84
CA LEU A 93 1.39 1.57 -4.64
C LEU A 93 0.06 1.80 -3.90
N ALA A 94 -1.05 1.46 -4.56
CA ALA A 94 -2.38 1.47 -3.96
C ALA A 94 -2.65 0.10 -3.34
N LEU A 95 -2.61 0.03 -2.00
CA LEU A 95 -2.81 -1.18 -1.22
C LEU A 95 -4.09 -1.07 -0.39
N ALA A 96 -5.01 -2.01 -0.57
CA ALA A 96 -6.13 -2.18 0.35
C ALA A 96 -5.87 -3.32 1.35
N PHE A 97 -6.55 -3.29 2.49
CA PHE A 97 -6.37 -4.31 3.52
C PHE A 97 -7.64 -4.50 4.34
N VAL A 98 -7.86 -5.73 4.81
CA VAL A 98 -8.91 -6.02 5.79
C VAL A 98 -8.48 -5.58 7.19
N SER A 99 -9.43 -5.16 8.03
CA SER A 99 -9.17 -4.70 9.41
C SER A 99 -8.41 -5.74 10.26
N THR A 100 -8.53 -7.02 9.95
CA THR A 100 -7.80 -8.08 10.66
C THR A 100 -6.30 -8.06 10.38
N ALA A 101 -5.87 -7.64 9.19
CA ALA A 101 -4.46 -7.55 8.82
C ALA A 101 -3.70 -6.44 9.57
N ASP A 102 -4.41 -5.40 10.01
CA ASP A 102 -3.83 -4.23 10.71
C ASP A 102 -3.20 -4.60 12.06
N TYR A 103 -3.70 -5.64 12.71
CA TYR A 103 -3.18 -6.11 14.01
C TYR A 103 -2.10 -7.18 13.89
N GLY A 104 -1.83 -7.66 12.67
CA GLY A 104 -0.91 -8.75 12.39
C GLY A 104 0.15 -8.39 11.36
N ILE A 105 -0.05 -8.85 10.13
CA ILE A 105 0.99 -8.84 9.08
C ILE A 105 1.25 -7.46 8.46
N LEU A 106 0.25 -6.57 8.39
CA LEU A 106 0.35 -5.29 7.66
C LEU A 106 1.46 -4.38 8.19
N PRO A 107 1.60 -4.14 9.53
CA PRO A 107 2.66 -3.26 10.05
C PRO A 107 4.07 -3.75 9.68
N ASP A 108 4.31 -5.06 9.74
CA ASP A 108 5.60 -5.65 9.42
C ASP A 108 5.90 -5.53 7.91
N LEU A 109 4.92 -5.82 7.07
CA LEU A 109 5.03 -5.71 5.63
C LEU A 109 5.34 -4.26 5.21
N LEU A 110 4.62 -3.29 5.76
CA LEU A 110 4.84 -1.87 5.49
C LEU A 110 6.21 -1.39 5.98
N ARG A 111 6.67 -1.86 7.15
CA ARG A 111 7.99 -1.51 7.69
C ARG A 111 9.11 -1.99 6.78
N HIS A 112 9.06 -3.25 6.34
CA HIS A 112 10.07 -3.82 5.44
C HIS A 112 10.05 -3.14 4.08
N PHE A 113 8.86 -2.88 3.53
CA PHE A 113 8.73 -2.21 2.26
C PHE A 113 9.28 -0.76 2.31
N ARG A 114 8.91 0.04 3.31
CA ARG A 114 9.40 1.41 3.44
C ARG A 114 10.90 1.51 3.69
N ALA A 115 11.49 0.52 4.36
CA ALA A 115 12.94 0.48 4.57
C ALA A 115 13.71 0.30 3.24
N GLN A 116 13.15 -0.43 2.28
CA GLN A 116 13.77 -0.70 0.98
C GLN A 116 13.35 0.31 -0.11
N HIS A 117 12.14 0.88 0.01
CA HIS A 117 11.53 1.79 -0.97
C HIS A 117 11.03 3.08 -0.31
N PRO A 118 11.93 3.92 0.26
CA PRO A 118 11.53 5.12 1.03
C PRO A 118 10.83 6.18 0.17
N ASP A 119 11.11 6.21 -1.14
CA ASP A 119 10.59 7.21 -2.08
C ASP A 119 9.32 6.75 -2.82
N VAL A 120 8.77 5.56 -2.46
CA VAL A 120 7.50 5.09 -3.00
C VAL A 120 6.35 5.62 -2.14
N GLN A 121 5.36 6.23 -2.79
CA GLN A 121 4.14 6.70 -2.14
C GLN A 121 3.16 5.54 -1.93
N LEU A 122 2.86 5.22 -0.66
CA LEU A 122 1.84 4.25 -0.31
C LEU A 122 0.47 4.92 -0.18
N GLN A 123 -0.52 4.38 -0.88
CA GLN A 123 -1.94 4.74 -0.74
C GLN A 123 -2.65 3.58 -0.05
N LEU A 124 -2.96 3.74 1.24
CA LEU A 124 -3.53 2.69 2.08
C LEU A 124 -5.04 2.89 2.24
N ARG A 125 -5.82 1.82 2.04
CA ARG A 125 -7.27 1.84 2.17
C ARG A 125 -7.76 0.61 2.93
N GLU A 126 -8.49 0.83 4.03
CA GLU A 126 -9.22 -0.25 4.70
C GLU A 126 -10.49 -0.57 3.91
N ALA A 127 -10.70 -1.84 3.59
CA ALA A 127 -11.88 -2.34 2.91
C ALA A 127 -12.09 -3.84 3.18
N THR A 128 -13.31 -4.33 3.07
CA THR A 128 -13.63 -5.77 3.15
C THR A 128 -13.10 -6.52 1.94
N SER A 129 -12.93 -7.85 2.06
CA SER A 129 -12.30 -8.65 0.99
C SER A 129 -13.08 -8.60 -0.33
N ASP A 130 -14.42 -8.58 -0.29
CA ASP A 130 -15.29 -8.46 -1.46
C ASP A 130 -15.03 -7.15 -2.24
N VAL A 131 -15.00 -6.02 -1.53
CA VAL A 131 -14.71 -4.70 -2.12
C VAL A 131 -13.29 -4.65 -2.70
N GLN A 132 -12.32 -5.28 -2.03
CA GLN A 132 -10.94 -5.34 -2.52
C GLN A 132 -10.83 -6.19 -3.80
N LEU A 133 -11.48 -7.36 -3.85
CA LEU A 133 -11.45 -8.23 -5.03
C LEU A 133 -12.09 -7.57 -6.25
N GLU A 134 -13.18 -6.82 -6.06
CA GLU A 134 -13.79 -6.00 -7.11
C GLU A 134 -12.84 -4.88 -7.58
N ALA A 135 -12.27 -4.11 -6.63
CA ALA A 135 -11.32 -3.04 -6.93
C ALA A 135 -10.04 -3.53 -7.64
N LEU A 136 -9.57 -4.76 -7.31
CA LEU A 136 -8.48 -5.41 -8.04
C LEU A 136 -8.86 -5.74 -9.48
N ALA A 137 -10.06 -6.29 -9.69
CA ALA A 137 -10.55 -6.62 -11.04
C ALA A 137 -10.67 -5.37 -11.91
N GLU A 138 -11.17 -4.27 -11.35
CA GLU A 138 -11.27 -2.95 -12.00
C GLU A 138 -9.92 -2.24 -12.17
N GLY A 139 -8.88 -2.64 -11.41
CA GLY A 139 -7.56 -2.01 -11.43
C GLY A 139 -7.48 -0.67 -10.71
N THR A 140 -8.38 -0.42 -9.77
CA THR A 140 -8.39 0.79 -8.93
C THR A 140 -7.44 0.69 -7.73
N ILE A 141 -7.00 -0.53 -7.40
CA ILE A 141 -5.91 -0.82 -6.46
C ILE A 141 -4.91 -1.80 -7.10
N ASP A 142 -3.67 -1.78 -6.64
CA ASP A 142 -2.59 -2.63 -7.16
C ASP A 142 -2.53 -3.97 -6.43
N ALA A 143 -2.76 -3.97 -5.12
CA ALA A 143 -2.77 -5.17 -4.29
C ALA A 143 -3.78 -5.05 -3.14
N GLY A 144 -4.17 -6.20 -2.57
CA GLY A 144 -5.09 -6.26 -1.44
C GLY A 144 -4.70 -7.36 -0.45
N LEU A 145 -4.73 -7.03 0.84
CA LEU A 145 -4.67 -8.04 1.91
C LEU A 145 -6.08 -8.50 2.21
N VAL A 146 -6.39 -9.73 1.81
CA VAL A 146 -7.74 -10.31 1.87
C VAL A 146 -7.78 -11.57 2.71
N ILE A 147 -8.89 -11.83 3.37
CA ILE A 147 -9.19 -13.16 3.92
C ILE A 147 -9.53 -14.07 2.74
N ARG A 148 -8.88 -15.23 2.66
CA ARG A 148 -9.11 -16.18 1.58
C ARG A 148 -10.57 -16.59 1.51
N PRO A 149 -11.26 -16.42 0.35
CA PRO A 149 -12.60 -16.95 0.16
C PRO A 149 -12.59 -18.48 0.28
N GLN A 150 -13.56 -19.04 0.99
CA GLN A 150 -13.66 -20.51 1.10
C GLN A 150 -14.25 -21.14 -0.17
N LEU A 151 -15.18 -20.48 -0.84
CA LEU A 151 -15.78 -20.87 -2.14
C LEU A 151 -16.55 -19.66 -2.72
N PRO A 152 -16.52 -19.42 -4.06
CA PRO A 152 -15.65 -20.10 -5.03
C PRO A 152 -14.20 -19.67 -4.88
N VAL A 153 -13.29 -20.44 -5.47
CA VAL A 153 -11.86 -20.14 -5.65
C VAL A 153 -11.68 -18.66 -6.05
N MET A 154 -10.50 -18.08 -5.76
CA MET A 154 -10.14 -16.71 -6.15
C MET A 154 -10.72 -16.36 -7.54
N PRO A 155 -11.24 -15.15 -7.74
CA PRO A 155 -11.78 -14.74 -9.03
C PRO A 155 -10.73 -14.90 -10.14
N HIS A 156 -11.17 -15.32 -11.33
CA HIS A 156 -10.27 -15.44 -12.49
C HIS A 156 -9.53 -14.12 -12.73
N GLY A 157 -8.25 -14.24 -13.07
CA GLY A 157 -7.40 -13.09 -13.33
C GLY A 157 -6.80 -12.43 -12.09
N LEU A 158 -6.97 -13.03 -10.91
CA LEU A 158 -6.30 -12.62 -9.69
C LEU A 158 -5.34 -13.71 -9.20
N SER A 159 -4.14 -13.31 -8.84
CA SER A 159 -3.15 -14.12 -8.12
C SER A 159 -3.31 -13.94 -6.62
N TYR A 160 -2.91 -14.95 -5.84
CA TYR A 160 -2.99 -14.94 -4.40
C TYR A 160 -1.76 -15.58 -3.77
N LEU A 161 -1.20 -14.93 -2.76
CA LEU A 161 -0.09 -15.41 -1.94
C LEU A 161 -0.57 -15.51 -0.48
N PRO A 162 -0.65 -16.71 0.13
CA PRO A 162 -0.94 -16.83 1.56
C PRO A 162 0.18 -16.22 2.38
N LEU A 163 -0.15 -15.41 3.38
CA LEU A 163 0.82 -14.70 4.23
C LEU A 163 0.78 -15.14 5.68
N VAL A 164 -0.41 -15.33 6.23
CA VAL A 164 -0.60 -15.72 7.63
C VAL A 164 -1.83 -16.59 7.77
N ARG A 165 -1.71 -17.64 8.57
CA ARG A 165 -2.82 -18.46 9.05
C ARG A 165 -2.84 -18.35 10.56
N GLU A 166 -3.97 -17.95 11.12
CA GLU A 166 -4.10 -17.78 12.55
C GLU A 166 -5.42 -18.33 13.09
N PRO A 167 -5.42 -18.87 14.33
CA PRO A 167 -6.64 -19.33 14.95
C PRO A 167 -7.52 -18.16 15.38
N LEU A 168 -8.84 -18.39 15.43
CA LEU A 168 -9.75 -17.50 16.13
C LEU A 168 -9.69 -17.78 17.65
N VAL A 169 -9.85 -16.71 18.41
CA VAL A 169 -9.98 -16.72 19.88
C VAL A 169 -11.33 -16.10 20.26
N LEU A 170 -11.83 -16.44 21.43
CA LEU A 170 -13.06 -15.87 21.95
C LEU A 170 -12.73 -14.58 22.71
N ALA A 171 -13.23 -13.43 22.21
CA ALA A 171 -13.25 -12.16 22.91
C ALA A 171 -14.48 -12.10 23.83
N VAL A 172 -14.26 -11.82 25.11
CA VAL A 172 -15.30 -11.74 26.12
C VAL A 172 -15.12 -10.47 26.97
N PRO A 173 -16.18 -9.92 27.60
CA PRO A 173 -16.03 -8.84 28.56
C PRO A 173 -15.10 -9.25 29.70
N ASP A 174 -14.30 -8.32 30.22
CA ASP A 174 -13.46 -8.60 31.38
C ASP A 174 -14.28 -9.11 32.55
N GLY A 175 -13.73 -10.14 33.23
CA GLY A 175 -14.42 -10.80 34.34
C GLY A 175 -15.52 -11.79 33.91
N TRP A 176 -15.73 -12.00 32.61
CA TRP A 176 -16.64 -13.04 32.13
C TRP A 176 -16.22 -14.43 32.62
N ARG A 177 -17.20 -15.27 32.92
CA ARG A 177 -16.99 -16.64 33.38
C ARG A 177 -18.06 -17.56 32.83
N PRO A 178 -17.70 -18.82 32.47
CA PRO A 178 -18.70 -19.84 32.14
C PRO A 178 -19.65 -20.07 33.33
N ALA A 179 -20.87 -20.43 33.04
CA ALA A 179 -21.84 -20.74 34.07
C ALA A 179 -21.32 -21.83 35.03
N GLY A 180 -21.34 -21.54 36.34
CA GLY A 180 -20.84 -22.49 37.39
C GLY A 180 -19.33 -22.40 37.65
N SER A 181 -18.56 -21.55 36.96
CA SER A 181 -17.12 -21.37 37.22
C SER A 181 -16.87 -20.26 38.26
N ALA A 182 -16.01 -20.53 39.23
CA ALA A 182 -15.57 -19.56 40.24
C ALA A 182 -14.44 -18.65 39.76
N THR A 183 -13.68 -19.06 38.72
CA THR A 183 -12.48 -18.38 38.23
C THR A 183 -12.63 -18.02 36.76
N ALA A 184 -11.99 -16.93 36.33
CA ALA A 184 -11.88 -16.57 34.92
C ALA A 184 -10.96 -17.57 34.19
N PRO A 185 -11.40 -18.21 33.11
CA PRO A 185 -10.59 -19.18 32.39
C PRO A 185 -9.59 -18.50 31.46
N GLN A 186 -8.51 -19.19 31.11
CA GLN A 186 -7.62 -18.79 30.00
C GLN A 186 -8.03 -19.46 28.68
N ALA A 187 -8.78 -20.55 28.77
CA ALA A 187 -9.30 -21.28 27.62
C ALA A 187 -10.75 -21.74 27.90
N VAL A 188 -11.54 -21.89 26.83
CA VAL A 188 -12.97 -22.18 26.92
C VAL A 188 -13.41 -23.10 25.79
N ALA A 189 -14.31 -24.05 26.07
CA ALA A 189 -14.99 -24.77 25.01
C ALA A 189 -16.12 -23.90 24.42
N LEU A 190 -16.36 -24.00 23.10
CA LEU A 190 -17.38 -23.20 22.43
C LEU A 190 -18.76 -23.31 23.10
N ARG A 191 -19.15 -24.55 23.50
CA ARG A 191 -20.43 -24.83 24.15
C ARG A 191 -20.67 -24.05 25.46
N ASP A 192 -19.59 -23.69 26.17
CA ASP A 192 -19.68 -22.96 27.44
C ASP A 192 -19.98 -21.48 27.23
N ALA A 193 -19.65 -20.94 26.04
CA ALA A 193 -19.93 -19.58 25.61
C ALA A 193 -21.09 -19.48 24.61
N ALA A 194 -21.62 -20.59 24.12
CA ALA A 194 -22.62 -20.61 23.03
C ALA A 194 -23.97 -19.98 23.40
N ARG A 195 -24.24 -19.80 24.69
CA ARG A 195 -25.44 -19.11 25.18
C ARG A 195 -25.30 -17.60 25.22
N GLU A 196 -24.06 -17.09 25.12
CA GLU A 196 -23.82 -15.66 25.08
C GLU A 196 -24.23 -15.09 23.71
N PRO A 197 -24.78 -13.88 23.69
CA PRO A 197 -25.07 -13.19 22.44
C PRO A 197 -23.78 -12.99 21.62
N LEU A 198 -23.84 -13.22 20.31
CA LEU A 198 -22.69 -13.08 19.41
C LEU A 198 -22.67 -11.71 18.74
N VAL A 199 -21.52 -11.05 18.76
CA VAL A 199 -21.20 -9.88 17.93
C VAL A 199 -20.37 -10.36 16.77
N ILE A 200 -20.80 -10.09 15.53
CA ILE A 200 -20.19 -10.66 14.32
C ILE A 200 -20.15 -9.65 13.16
N PHE A 201 -19.36 -9.92 12.14
CA PHE A 201 -19.46 -9.22 10.85
C PHE A 201 -20.77 -9.58 10.13
N PRO A 202 -21.41 -8.64 9.43
CA PRO A 202 -22.55 -8.97 8.58
C PRO A 202 -22.08 -9.85 7.41
N ARG A 203 -22.83 -10.90 7.11
CA ARG A 203 -22.50 -11.86 6.05
C ARG A 203 -22.32 -11.18 4.69
N ARG A 204 -23.10 -10.12 4.40
CA ARG A 204 -23.00 -9.36 3.15
C ARG A 204 -21.64 -8.68 2.92
N SER A 205 -20.92 -8.33 4.00
CA SER A 205 -19.64 -7.59 3.91
C SER A 205 -18.42 -8.49 4.10
N ALA A 206 -18.56 -9.63 4.78
CA ALA A 206 -17.48 -10.57 5.03
C ALA A 206 -18.00 -12.03 5.01
N PRO A 207 -18.48 -12.52 3.85
CA PRO A 207 -19.13 -13.83 3.78
C PRO A 207 -18.22 -14.96 4.24
N ALA A 208 -16.95 -14.96 3.83
CA ALA A 208 -15.99 -16.01 4.23
C ALA A 208 -15.79 -16.05 5.75
N PHE A 209 -15.59 -14.88 6.39
CA PHE A 209 -15.39 -14.80 7.82
C PHE A 209 -16.66 -15.18 8.62
N TYR A 210 -17.82 -14.73 8.14
CA TYR A 210 -19.12 -15.09 8.72
C TYR A 210 -19.36 -16.61 8.67
N ASP A 211 -19.14 -17.21 7.50
CA ASP A 211 -19.38 -18.63 7.27
C ASP A 211 -18.39 -19.53 8.08
N ILE A 212 -17.14 -19.08 8.28
CA ILE A 212 -16.17 -19.73 9.17
C ILE A 212 -16.71 -19.79 10.61
N ILE A 213 -17.20 -18.67 11.13
CA ILE A 213 -17.72 -18.57 12.50
C ILE A 213 -19.00 -19.41 12.67
N THR A 214 -19.99 -19.20 11.79
CA THR A 214 -21.26 -19.94 11.89
C THR A 214 -21.11 -21.43 11.64
N GLY A 215 -20.20 -21.81 10.72
CA GLY A 215 -19.81 -23.21 10.49
C GLY A 215 -19.17 -23.86 11.71
N TYR A 216 -18.36 -23.11 12.47
CA TYR A 216 -17.79 -23.60 13.72
C TYR A 216 -18.86 -23.90 14.77
N TYR A 217 -19.85 -23.01 14.94
CA TYR A 217 -21.01 -23.31 15.80
C TYR A 217 -21.81 -24.52 15.30
N ALA A 218 -22.09 -24.58 13.99
CA ALA A 218 -22.88 -25.65 13.40
C ALA A 218 -22.24 -27.05 13.53
N ARG A 219 -20.88 -27.14 13.56
CA ARG A 219 -20.14 -28.40 13.77
C ARG A 219 -20.52 -29.07 15.07
N ASP A 220 -20.79 -28.28 16.13
CA ASP A 220 -21.20 -28.76 17.44
C ASP A 220 -22.73 -28.79 17.63
N GLY A 221 -23.50 -28.63 16.55
CA GLY A 221 -24.98 -28.58 16.58
C GLY A 221 -25.51 -27.30 17.23
N LEU A 222 -24.73 -26.25 17.30
CA LEU A 222 -25.08 -24.98 17.92
C LEU A 222 -25.46 -23.94 16.87
N THR A 223 -26.37 -23.02 17.25
CA THR A 223 -26.72 -21.85 16.45
C THR A 223 -26.49 -20.60 17.29
N PRO A 224 -25.62 -19.68 16.86
CA PRO A 224 -25.35 -18.46 17.62
C PRO A 224 -26.55 -17.51 17.61
N ALA A 225 -26.85 -16.89 18.76
CA ALA A 225 -27.81 -15.81 18.86
C ALA A 225 -27.07 -14.50 18.49
N ILE A 226 -27.21 -14.01 17.26
CA ILE A 226 -26.55 -12.78 16.80
C ILE A 226 -27.27 -11.59 17.45
N ALA A 227 -26.54 -10.87 18.31
CA ALA A 227 -27.05 -9.68 18.98
C ALA A 227 -26.74 -8.41 18.21
N GLN A 228 -25.56 -8.35 17.57
CA GLN A 228 -25.12 -7.14 16.87
C GLN A 228 -24.19 -7.49 15.70
N GLU A 229 -24.30 -6.70 14.64
CA GLU A 229 -23.37 -6.73 13.52
C GLU A 229 -22.50 -5.48 13.47
N ALA A 230 -21.21 -5.63 13.14
CA ALA A 230 -20.29 -4.52 12.91
C ALA A 230 -19.26 -4.89 11.83
N ILE A 231 -18.86 -3.92 11.00
CA ILE A 231 -17.99 -4.14 9.84
C ILE A 231 -16.50 -3.91 10.12
N GLN A 232 -16.14 -3.47 11.33
CA GLN A 232 -14.76 -3.25 11.74
C GLN A 232 -14.44 -4.02 13.02
N MET A 233 -13.25 -4.60 13.08
CA MET A 233 -12.82 -5.41 14.20
C MET A 233 -12.74 -4.60 15.51
N GLN A 234 -12.30 -3.34 15.44
CA GLN A 234 -12.31 -2.42 16.58
C GLN A 234 -13.70 -2.20 17.16
N THR A 235 -14.71 -2.05 16.29
CA THR A 235 -16.10 -1.88 16.72
C THR A 235 -16.61 -3.15 17.39
N ILE A 236 -16.30 -4.34 16.82
CA ILE A 236 -16.69 -5.62 17.41
C ILE A 236 -16.16 -5.74 18.84
N VAL A 237 -14.84 -5.54 19.05
CA VAL A 237 -14.28 -5.63 20.41
C VAL A 237 -14.75 -4.53 21.34
N SER A 238 -15.10 -3.35 20.81
CA SER A 238 -15.71 -2.27 21.61
C SER A 238 -17.10 -2.65 22.11
N LEU A 239 -17.91 -3.31 21.28
CA LEU A 239 -19.23 -3.83 21.68
C LEU A 239 -19.09 -4.96 22.70
N VAL A 240 -18.10 -5.84 22.55
CA VAL A 240 -17.76 -6.86 23.55
C VAL A 240 -17.36 -6.18 24.88
N SER A 241 -16.50 -5.16 24.86
CA SER A 241 -16.10 -4.43 26.08
C SER A 241 -17.30 -3.76 26.80
N ALA A 242 -18.34 -3.40 26.03
CA ALA A 242 -19.58 -2.84 26.56
C ALA A 242 -20.56 -3.90 27.09
N GLY A 243 -20.19 -5.20 27.07
CA GLY A 243 -21.03 -6.28 27.56
C GLY A 243 -22.18 -6.67 26.62
N MET A 244 -22.10 -6.30 25.33
CA MET A 244 -23.16 -6.63 24.34
C MET A 244 -23.12 -8.07 23.86
N GLY A 245 -22.12 -8.85 24.29
CA GLY A 245 -21.96 -10.26 23.94
C GLY A 245 -20.49 -10.66 23.81
N VAL A 246 -20.24 -11.74 23.12
CA VAL A 246 -18.91 -12.29 22.84
C VAL A 246 -18.65 -12.25 21.33
N ALA A 247 -17.38 -12.39 20.92
CA ALA A 247 -17.02 -12.45 19.51
C ALA A 247 -15.89 -13.45 19.27
N LEU A 248 -15.93 -14.15 18.11
CA LEU A 248 -14.77 -14.90 17.62
C LEU A 248 -13.93 -13.95 16.74
N VAL A 249 -12.68 -13.77 17.14
CA VAL A 249 -11.77 -12.80 16.53
C VAL A 249 -10.39 -13.43 16.28
N PRO A 250 -9.61 -12.97 15.30
CA PRO A 250 -8.25 -13.46 15.09
C PRO A 250 -7.36 -13.29 16.33
N ALA A 251 -6.46 -14.24 16.55
CA ALA A 251 -5.56 -14.22 17.71
C ALA A 251 -4.66 -12.98 17.75
N SER A 252 -4.30 -12.43 16.59
CA SER A 252 -3.54 -11.18 16.44
C SER A 252 -4.24 -9.96 17.07
N LEU A 253 -5.56 -10.01 17.25
CA LEU A 253 -6.32 -8.92 17.87
C LEU A 253 -5.96 -8.67 19.35
N ARG A 254 -5.27 -9.62 19.99
CA ARG A 254 -4.65 -9.41 21.30
C ARG A 254 -3.67 -8.25 21.31
N ASN A 255 -3.08 -7.92 20.15
CA ASN A 255 -2.14 -6.80 19.99
C ASN A 255 -2.83 -5.43 20.17
N LEU A 256 -4.14 -5.35 19.94
CA LEU A 256 -4.93 -4.11 20.18
C LEU A 256 -4.97 -3.71 21.67
N ARG A 257 -4.83 -4.69 22.59
CA ARG A 257 -4.87 -4.49 24.04
C ARG A 257 -6.06 -3.64 24.51
N ARG A 258 -7.24 -3.91 23.95
CA ARG A 258 -8.46 -3.18 24.30
C ARG A 258 -8.80 -3.42 25.78
N THR A 259 -8.93 -2.33 26.55
CA THR A 259 -9.41 -2.38 27.94
C THR A 259 -10.86 -2.87 27.98
N GLY A 260 -11.18 -3.70 28.96
CA GLY A 260 -12.54 -4.25 29.14
C GLY A 260 -12.81 -5.50 28.33
N VAL A 261 -11.79 -6.11 27.67
CA VAL A 261 -11.91 -7.34 26.89
C VAL A 261 -10.80 -8.31 27.23
N SER A 262 -11.18 -9.54 27.51
CA SER A 262 -10.29 -10.69 27.66
C SER A 262 -10.40 -11.61 26.44
N TYR A 263 -9.27 -12.21 26.02
CA TYR A 263 -9.20 -13.08 24.85
C TYR A 263 -8.87 -14.51 25.29
N LEU A 264 -9.81 -15.42 25.13
CA LEU A 264 -9.71 -16.81 25.57
C LEU A 264 -9.34 -17.73 24.41
N THR A 265 -8.44 -18.68 24.64
CA THR A 265 -8.14 -19.72 23.66
C THR A 265 -9.29 -20.72 23.61
N LEU A 266 -9.64 -21.22 22.41
CA LEU A 266 -10.62 -22.30 22.28
C LEU A 266 -9.96 -23.64 22.61
N LEU A 267 -10.63 -24.45 23.46
CA LEU A 267 -10.14 -25.79 23.86
C LEU A 267 -10.26 -26.79 22.72
N ASP A 268 -11.33 -26.69 21.93
CA ASP A 268 -11.52 -27.50 20.75
C ASP A 268 -10.74 -26.91 19.57
N ALA A 269 -10.45 -27.72 18.54
CA ALA A 269 -9.79 -27.21 17.34
C ALA A 269 -10.64 -26.06 16.75
N GLY A 270 -10.31 -24.85 17.17
CA GLY A 270 -10.96 -23.61 16.74
C GLY A 270 -10.80 -23.38 15.24
N PRO A 271 -11.68 -22.56 14.65
CA PRO A 271 -11.53 -22.20 13.25
C PRO A 271 -10.28 -21.32 13.06
N GLU A 272 -9.69 -21.44 11.90
CA GLU A 272 -8.57 -20.60 11.47
C GLU A 272 -9.00 -19.70 10.32
N ILE A 273 -8.37 -18.57 10.22
CA ILE A 273 -8.45 -17.71 9.02
C ILE A 273 -7.10 -17.67 8.33
N GLU A 274 -7.14 -17.57 7.01
CA GLU A 274 -5.97 -17.34 6.18
C GLU A 274 -6.09 -15.96 5.55
N THR A 275 -5.13 -15.09 5.83
CA THR A 275 -4.98 -13.78 5.20
C THR A 275 -3.80 -13.84 4.25
N GLY A 276 -4.01 -13.36 3.03
CA GLY A 276 -2.96 -13.32 2.01
C GLY A 276 -3.04 -12.07 1.15
N LEU A 277 -2.02 -11.91 0.33
CA LEU A 277 -1.91 -10.84 -0.65
C LEU A 277 -2.54 -11.29 -1.96
N ALA A 278 -3.47 -10.49 -2.49
CA ALA A 278 -4.07 -10.67 -3.79
C ALA A 278 -3.67 -9.53 -4.72
N TRP A 279 -3.50 -9.82 -6.01
CA TRP A 279 -3.21 -8.84 -7.06
C TRP A 279 -3.69 -9.36 -8.41
N ARG A 280 -3.76 -8.48 -9.42
CA ARG A 280 -4.21 -8.86 -10.76
C ARG A 280 -3.13 -9.64 -11.50
N GLU A 281 -3.52 -10.79 -12.08
CA GLU A 281 -2.66 -11.60 -12.93
C GLU A 281 -2.27 -10.90 -14.24
N GLY A 282 -1.06 -11.25 -14.77
CA GLY A 282 -0.76 -11.20 -16.21
C GLY A 282 -0.74 -9.82 -16.84
N ALA A 283 -0.70 -8.72 -16.12
CA ALA A 283 -0.32 -7.48 -16.77
C ALA A 283 1.10 -7.69 -17.34
N ALA A 284 1.22 -7.77 -18.65
CA ALA A 284 2.49 -7.64 -19.35
C ALA A 284 3.13 -6.32 -18.89
N GLY A 285 3.97 -6.40 -17.84
CA GLY A 285 4.50 -5.25 -17.14
C GLY A 285 3.86 -5.00 -15.77
N MET A 286 3.85 -6.03 -14.90
CA MET A 286 3.63 -5.77 -13.47
C MET A 286 4.51 -4.60 -13.05
N ALA A 287 3.90 -3.55 -12.51
CA ALA A 287 4.62 -2.36 -12.06
C ALA A 287 5.79 -2.78 -11.17
N PRO A 288 7.02 -2.31 -11.40
CA PRO A 288 8.19 -2.74 -10.63
C PRO A 288 8.01 -2.60 -9.12
N VAL A 289 7.28 -1.57 -8.69
CA VAL A 289 6.92 -1.33 -7.28
C VAL A 289 6.07 -2.48 -6.72
N LEU A 290 5.04 -2.93 -7.46
CA LEU A 290 4.19 -4.04 -7.04
C LEU A 290 4.98 -5.34 -6.96
N ARG A 291 5.88 -5.61 -7.91
CA ARG A 291 6.76 -6.78 -7.89
C ARG A 291 7.62 -6.80 -6.63
N SER A 292 8.29 -5.69 -6.32
CA SER A 292 9.09 -5.57 -5.10
C SER A 292 8.26 -5.78 -3.83
N PHE A 293 7.01 -5.30 -3.82
CA PHE A 293 6.11 -5.51 -2.69
C PHE A 293 5.75 -7.00 -2.51
N ILE A 294 5.46 -7.70 -3.60
CA ILE A 294 5.18 -9.14 -3.61
C ILE A 294 6.42 -9.94 -3.16
N ASP A 295 7.62 -9.58 -3.62
CA ASP A 295 8.87 -10.25 -3.23
C ASP A 295 9.11 -10.12 -1.71
N ILE A 296 8.88 -8.93 -1.13
CA ILE A 296 8.96 -8.71 0.32
C ILE A 296 7.90 -9.52 1.05
N ALA A 297 6.66 -9.53 0.55
CA ALA A 297 5.57 -10.33 1.15
C ALA A 297 5.90 -11.83 1.13
N THR A 298 6.46 -12.32 0.03
CA THR A 298 6.92 -13.72 -0.11
C THR A 298 8.02 -14.06 0.90
N GLY A 299 8.99 -13.17 1.08
CA GLY A 299 10.05 -13.34 2.07
C GLY A 299 9.53 -13.41 3.51
N LEU A 300 8.55 -12.58 3.86
CA LEU A 300 7.90 -12.60 5.18
C LEU A 300 7.07 -13.86 5.39
N ALA A 301 6.29 -14.31 4.39
CA ALA A 301 5.53 -15.55 4.46
C ALA A 301 6.43 -16.77 4.69
N GLY A 302 7.60 -16.81 4.02
CA GLY A 302 8.62 -17.84 4.23
C GLY A 302 9.18 -17.87 5.64
N ALA A 303 9.41 -16.70 6.24
CA ALA A 303 9.90 -16.59 7.62
C ALA A 303 8.87 -17.05 8.68
N ILE A 304 7.58 -16.95 8.36
CA ILE A 304 6.46 -17.41 9.22
C ILE A 304 6.17 -18.91 9.04
N GLY A 305 6.82 -19.59 8.08
CA GLY A 305 6.69 -21.04 7.89
C GLY A 305 5.50 -21.49 7.02
N LEU A 306 4.88 -20.60 6.27
CA LEU A 306 3.68 -20.89 5.46
C LEU A 306 3.96 -21.33 4.00
N THR A 307 5.22 -21.40 3.56
CA THR A 307 5.57 -21.62 2.14
C THR A 307 5.70 -23.11 1.75
N HIS A 308 5.29 -24.08 2.58
CA HIS A 308 5.59 -25.50 2.31
C HIS A 308 4.36 -26.40 2.12
N ASP A 309 3.28 -25.93 1.46
CA ASP A 309 2.28 -26.90 0.98
C ASP A 309 1.47 -26.40 -0.25
N HIS A 310 2.15 -26.15 -1.36
CA HIS A 310 1.48 -26.11 -2.66
C HIS A 310 2.36 -26.82 -3.67
N GLY A 311 2.19 -28.15 -3.72
CA GLY A 311 2.59 -28.97 -4.88
C GLY A 311 1.93 -28.40 -6.13
N ILE A 312 2.77 -27.97 -7.06
CA ILE A 312 2.41 -27.64 -8.43
C ILE A 312 1.88 -28.94 -9.04
N ASN A 313 0.56 -29.04 -9.20
CA ASN A 313 0.00 -30.00 -10.16
C ASN A 313 0.00 -29.31 -11.53
N THR A 314 0.92 -29.75 -12.36
CA THR A 314 0.98 -29.54 -13.82
C THR A 314 -0.29 -30.00 -14.53
#